data_71792d3fdf5f4516089be82d92ba716e
#
_entry.id   71792d3fdf5f4516089be82d92ba716e
#
_cell.length_a   1.000
_cell.length_b   1.000
_cell.length_c   1.000
_cell.angle_alpha   90.00
_cell.angle_beta   90.00
_cell.angle_gamma   90.00
#
_symmetry.space_group_name_H-M   'P 1'
#
loop_
_entity.id
_entity.type
_entity.pdbx_description
1 polymer ?
#
loop_
_entity_poly.entity_id
_entity_poly.type
_entity_poly.pdbx_seq_one_letter_code
_entity_poly.pdbx_strand_id
1 'polypeptide(L)'
;MLALFAGGALWAQDAPDAIGGKKRIVVLGDSITAGYGLDPQEAYPALLQKKVDAASLPYTVTNAGVSGDTTAGGLRRVAWALAKGADVLVVALGGNDGLRGIPPEQTEKNLSGIIDKAREKNPAIKIVIAAMQMPDNMGEEFTTKFKGLFAKVATEKKAALVPFLLEGVGGIESLNQQDRIHPNVEGQTKVAENVWKVLKPEL
;
A
#
# COMPACT_ATOMS: atom_id res chain seq x y z
N MET A 1 -49.01 -38.87 28.28
CA MET A 1 -48.74 -37.60 27.62
C MET A 1 -47.29 -37.25 27.89
N LEU A 2 -46.37 -37.53 26.96
CA LEU A 2 -44.95 -37.19 27.06
C LEU A 2 -44.69 -36.04 26.10
N ALA A 3 -44.25 -34.89 26.62
CA ALA A 3 -43.82 -33.75 25.83
C ALA A 3 -42.32 -33.85 25.59
N LEU A 4 -41.93 -34.01 24.31
CA LEU A 4 -40.53 -33.92 23.84
C LEU A 4 -40.16 -32.44 23.65
N PHE A 5 -39.21 -31.96 24.47
CA PHE A 5 -38.52 -30.70 24.21
C PHE A 5 -37.37 -30.96 23.23
N ALA A 6 -37.53 -30.47 22.03
CA ALA A 6 -36.44 -30.39 21.05
C ALA A 6 -35.57 -29.16 21.40
N GLY A 7 -34.43 -29.41 22.02
CA GLY A 7 -33.37 -28.40 22.21
C GLY A 7 -32.64 -28.15 20.89
N GLY A 8 -32.93 -27.03 20.25
CA GLY A 8 -32.13 -26.54 19.12
C GLY A 8 -30.79 -26.04 19.62
N ALA A 9 -29.70 -26.72 19.28
CA ALA A 9 -28.36 -26.23 19.48
C ALA A 9 -28.11 -25.07 18.51
N LEU A 10 -28.06 -23.83 19.01
CA LEU A 10 -27.51 -22.69 18.33
C LEU A 10 -25.99 -22.90 18.18
N TRP A 11 -25.55 -23.19 16.96
CA TRP A 11 -24.17 -23.12 16.64
C TRP A 11 -23.77 -21.63 16.67
N ALA A 12 -23.10 -21.24 17.75
CA ALA A 12 -22.39 -19.97 17.78
C ALA A 12 -21.34 -20.01 16.70
N GLN A 13 -21.52 -19.20 15.66
CA GLN A 13 -20.44 -18.90 14.72
C GLN A 13 -19.38 -18.18 15.52
N ASP A 14 -18.21 -18.80 15.63
CA ASP A 14 -17.04 -18.22 16.26
C ASP A 14 -16.74 -16.87 15.59
N ALA A 15 -16.98 -15.80 16.31
CA ALA A 15 -16.45 -14.49 15.96
C ALA A 15 -14.93 -14.60 15.95
N PRO A 16 -14.22 -14.06 14.96
CA PRO A 16 -12.78 -14.12 14.93
C PRO A 16 -12.21 -13.49 16.20
N ASP A 17 -11.30 -14.19 16.83
CA ASP A 17 -10.62 -13.96 18.09
C ASP A 17 -10.42 -12.48 18.46
N ALA A 18 -11.23 -12.00 19.37
CA ALA A 18 -11.01 -10.75 20.11
C ALA A 18 -10.07 -10.99 21.31
N ILE A 19 -8.96 -11.69 21.09
CA ILE A 19 -7.88 -11.81 22.06
C ILE A 19 -6.63 -11.16 21.47
N GLY A 20 -6.47 -9.83 21.70
CA GLY A 20 -5.16 -9.18 21.72
C GLY A 20 -4.29 -9.24 20.46
N GLY A 21 -4.82 -9.61 19.29
CA GLY A 21 -4.08 -9.66 18.04
C GLY A 21 -3.78 -8.25 17.51
N LYS A 22 -2.51 -7.96 17.19
CA LYS A 22 -2.14 -6.72 16.53
C LYS A 22 -2.91 -6.61 15.20
N LYS A 23 -3.44 -5.43 14.89
CA LYS A 23 -3.99 -5.08 13.59
C LYS A 23 -2.90 -5.15 12.50
N ARG A 24 -3.31 -5.23 11.25
CA ARG A 24 -2.40 -5.42 10.13
C ARG A 24 -2.40 -4.25 9.16
N ILE A 25 -1.20 -3.77 8.84
CA ILE A 25 -0.93 -2.89 7.72
C ILE A 25 -0.23 -3.71 6.64
N VAL A 26 -0.81 -3.79 5.45
CA VAL A 26 -0.16 -4.40 4.28
C VAL A 26 0.30 -3.31 3.34
N VAL A 27 1.58 -3.33 2.94
CA VAL A 27 2.15 -2.40 1.98
C VAL A 27 2.34 -3.12 0.66
N LEU A 28 1.40 -2.92 -0.25
CA LEU A 28 1.40 -3.46 -1.62
C LEU A 28 2.17 -2.50 -2.53
N GLY A 29 3.30 -2.94 -3.08
CA GLY A 29 4.15 -2.07 -3.88
C GLY A 29 5.10 -2.82 -4.79
N ASP A 30 6.01 -2.08 -5.38
CA ASP A 30 7.01 -2.56 -6.32
C ASP A 30 8.41 -2.72 -5.70
N SER A 31 9.48 -2.47 -6.46
CA SER A 31 10.87 -2.56 -6.02
C SER A 31 11.22 -1.58 -4.90
N ILE A 32 10.61 -0.39 -4.87
CA ILE A 32 10.84 0.61 -3.81
C ILE A 32 10.32 0.07 -2.48
N THR A 33 9.15 -0.55 -2.50
CA THR A 33 8.55 -1.21 -1.33
C THR A 33 9.32 -2.45 -0.92
N ALA A 34 9.77 -3.27 -1.89
CA ALA A 34 10.57 -4.46 -1.61
C ALA A 34 11.92 -4.13 -0.95
N GLY A 35 12.42 -2.91 -1.13
CA GLY A 35 13.77 -2.52 -0.70
C GLY A 35 14.85 -3.07 -1.63
N TYR A 36 14.61 -2.98 -2.96
CA TYR A 36 15.54 -3.49 -3.96
C TYR A 36 16.98 -3.00 -3.71
N GLY A 37 17.91 -3.95 -3.68
CA GLY A 37 19.35 -3.67 -3.46
C GLY A 37 19.75 -3.39 -2.01
N LEU A 38 18.83 -3.49 -1.04
CA LEU A 38 19.06 -3.22 0.38
C LEU A 38 18.70 -4.42 1.26
N ASP A 39 19.14 -4.38 2.51
CA ASP A 39 18.64 -5.32 3.52
C ASP A 39 17.13 -5.09 3.72
N PRO A 40 16.31 -6.14 3.87
CA PRO A 40 14.89 -6.02 4.15
C PRO A 40 14.54 -5.13 5.35
N GLN A 41 15.43 -5.02 6.34
CA GLN A 41 15.25 -4.16 7.53
C GLN A 41 15.48 -2.67 7.24
N GLU A 42 16.05 -2.34 6.10
CA GLU A 42 16.29 -0.97 5.61
C GLU A 42 15.17 -0.48 4.68
N ALA A 43 14.34 -1.39 4.16
CA ALA A 43 13.18 -1.03 3.35
C ALA A 43 12.16 -0.22 4.16
N TYR A 44 11.53 0.78 3.53
CA TYR A 44 10.62 1.69 4.24
C TYR A 44 9.46 1.00 4.98
N PRO A 45 8.92 -0.18 4.56
CA PRO A 45 7.92 -0.87 5.37
C PRO A 45 8.46 -1.36 6.73
N ALA A 46 9.72 -1.79 6.79
CA ALA A 46 10.36 -2.14 8.06
C ALA A 46 10.60 -0.89 8.94
N LEU A 47 10.93 0.23 8.31
CA LEU A 47 11.06 1.52 9.01
C LEU A 47 9.69 2.03 9.50
N LEU A 48 8.61 1.78 8.77
CA LEU A 48 7.24 2.04 9.25
C LEU A 48 6.91 1.19 10.47
N GLN A 49 7.33 -0.09 10.52
CA GLN A 49 7.16 -0.92 11.72
C GLN A 49 7.86 -0.29 12.94
N LYS A 50 9.10 0.18 12.77
CA LYS A 50 9.81 0.88 13.86
C LYS A 50 9.06 2.12 14.35
N LYS A 51 8.42 2.88 13.43
CA LYS A 51 7.59 4.05 13.79
C LYS A 51 6.29 3.66 14.50
N VAL A 52 5.65 2.58 14.08
CA VAL A 52 4.46 1.99 14.74
C VAL A 52 4.80 1.56 16.16
N ASP A 53 5.91 0.86 16.35
CA ASP A 53 6.36 0.38 17.67
C ASP A 53 6.74 1.56 18.60
N ALA A 54 7.46 2.56 18.07
CA ALA A 54 7.80 3.77 18.81
C ALA A 54 6.57 4.59 19.25
N ALA A 55 5.49 4.52 18.46
CA ALA A 55 4.20 5.14 18.80
C ALA A 55 3.32 4.26 19.70
N SER A 56 3.79 3.07 20.10
CA SER A 56 3.06 2.07 20.88
C SER A 56 1.70 1.68 20.28
N LEU A 57 1.61 1.67 18.94
CA LEU A 57 0.37 1.33 18.22
C LEU A 57 0.29 -0.19 18.01
N PRO A 58 -0.90 -0.80 18.20
CA PRO A 58 -1.07 -2.25 18.11
C PRO A 58 -1.19 -2.75 16.67
N TYR A 59 -0.20 -2.44 15.83
CA TYR A 59 -0.18 -2.84 14.42
C TYR A 59 1.09 -3.60 14.07
N THR A 60 0.99 -4.47 13.05
CA THR A 60 2.12 -5.09 12.36
C THR A 60 2.13 -4.65 10.91
N VAL A 61 3.31 -4.33 10.38
CA VAL A 61 3.51 -3.94 8.98
C VAL A 61 4.02 -5.15 8.19
N THR A 62 3.32 -5.48 7.12
CA THR A 62 3.71 -6.54 6.18
C THR A 62 4.20 -5.89 4.88
N ASN A 63 5.45 -6.14 4.51
CA ASN A 63 5.98 -5.77 3.20
C ASN A 63 5.46 -6.76 2.15
N ALA A 64 4.67 -6.27 1.19
CA ALA A 64 4.18 -6.99 0.02
C ALA A 64 4.68 -6.34 -1.28
N GLY A 65 5.91 -5.86 -1.29
CA GLY A 65 6.61 -5.33 -2.46
C GLY A 65 7.10 -6.46 -3.37
N VAL A 66 6.99 -6.27 -4.68
CA VAL A 66 7.53 -7.17 -5.71
C VAL A 66 8.23 -6.33 -6.77
N SER A 67 9.54 -6.51 -6.92
CA SER A 67 10.33 -5.74 -7.88
C SER A 67 9.81 -5.86 -9.29
N GLY A 68 9.69 -4.72 -10.00
CA GLY A 68 9.18 -4.63 -11.35
C GLY A 68 7.66 -4.72 -11.48
N ASP A 69 6.93 -4.81 -10.37
CA ASP A 69 5.47 -4.92 -10.40
C ASP A 69 4.79 -3.64 -10.90
N THR A 70 3.72 -3.82 -11.65
CA THR A 70 2.84 -2.76 -12.15
C THR A 70 1.53 -2.77 -11.37
N THR A 71 0.70 -1.76 -11.60
CA THR A 71 -0.67 -1.76 -11.04
C THR A 71 -1.49 -2.97 -11.50
N ALA A 72 -1.27 -3.45 -12.73
CA ALA A 72 -1.90 -4.69 -13.23
C ALA A 72 -1.41 -5.93 -12.46
N GLY A 73 -0.12 -6.00 -12.11
CA GLY A 73 0.43 -7.06 -11.26
C GLY A 73 -0.15 -7.02 -9.85
N GLY A 74 -0.18 -5.84 -9.24
CA GLY A 74 -0.81 -5.61 -7.95
C GLY A 74 -2.28 -6.04 -7.93
N LEU A 75 -3.05 -5.70 -8.97
CA LEU A 75 -4.45 -6.10 -9.13
C LEU A 75 -4.65 -7.63 -9.18
N ARG A 76 -3.71 -8.35 -9.80
CA ARG A 76 -3.77 -9.83 -9.82
C ARG A 76 -3.51 -10.45 -8.46
N ARG A 77 -2.60 -9.87 -7.66
CA ARG A 77 -2.11 -10.47 -6.41
C ARG A 77 -2.65 -9.85 -5.12
N VAL A 78 -3.42 -8.76 -5.17
CA VAL A 78 -3.94 -8.09 -3.94
C VAL A 78 -4.73 -9.06 -3.06
N ALA A 79 -5.53 -9.94 -3.65
CA ALA A 79 -6.30 -10.94 -2.90
C ALA A 79 -5.40 -11.91 -2.11
N TRP A 80 -4.26 -12.29 -2.69
CA TRP A 80 -3.25 -13.11 -2.02
C TRP A 80 -2.50 -12.31 -0.94
N ALA A 81 -2.09 -11.07 -1.23
CA ALA A 81 -1.43 -10.20 -0.26
C ALA A 81 -2.29 -9.97 0.99
N LEU A 82 -3.60 -9.94 0.82
CA LEU A 82 -4.59 -9.78 1.91
C LEU A 82 -5.14 -11.12 2.45
N ALA A 83 -4.53 -12.27 2.11
CA ALA A 83 -5.08 -13.59 2.50
C ALA A 83 -5.16 -13.79 4.02
N LYS A 84 -4.25 -13.17 4.77
CA LYS A 84 -4.24 -13.22 6.24
C LYS A 84 -4.99 -12.05 6.91
N GLY A 85 -5.82 -11.32 6.16
CA GLY A 85 -6.50 -10.10 6.61
C GLY A 85 -5.60 -8.86 6.59
N ALA A 86 -6.23 -7.69 6.55
CA ALA A 86 -5.59 -6.40 6.75
C ALA A 86 -6.63 -5.38 7.24
N ASP A 87 -6.22 -4.47 8.12
CA ASP A 87 -7.00 -3.33 8.58
C ASP A 87 -6.67 -2.08 7.78
N VAL A 88 -5.44 -2.00 7.28
CA VAL A 88 -4.95 -0.91 6.43
C VAL A 88 -4.20 -1.50 5.24
N LEU A 89 -4.49 -1.00 4.04
CA LEU A 89 -3.74 -1.28 2.82
C LEU A 89 -3.09 0.02 2.33
N VAL A 90 -1.77 0.01 2.25
CA VAL A 90 -1.00 1.04 1.55
C VAL A 90 -0.72 0.53 0.13
N VAL A 91 -1.14 1.27 -0.89
CA VAL A 91 -0.91 0.96 -2.31
C VAL A 91 0.16 1.89 -2.85
N ALA A 92 1.36 1.36 -3.07
CA ALA A 92 2.53 2.09 -3.58
C ALA A 92 2.97 1.48 -4.92
N LEU A 93 2.14 1.63 -5.93
CA LEU A 93 2.30 1.11 -7.28
C LEU A 93 2.05 2.20 -8.32
N GLY A 94 2.57 1.99 -9.52
CA GLY A 94 2.40 2.88 -10.67
C GLY A 94 3.73 3.39 -11.22
N GLY A 95 4.82 3.35 -10.46
CA GLY A 95 6.13 3.73 -10.95
C GLY A 95 6.50 2.98 -12.23
N ASN A 96 6.35 1.66 -12.23
CA ASN A 96 6.64 0.82 -13.41
C ASN A 96 5.63 1.03 -14.54
N ASP A 97 4.39 1.39 -14.24
CA ASP A 97 3.38 1.74 -15.26
C ASP A 97 3.85 2.98 -16.02
N GLY A 98 4.19 4.04 -15.29
CA GLY A 98 4.68 5.28 -15.87
C GLY A 98 5.95 5.09 -16.68
N LEU A 99 6.98 4.45 -16.12
CA LEU A 99 8.26 4.20 -16.81
C LEU A 99 8.11 3.37 -18.10
N ARG A 100 7.08 2.53 -18.19
CA ARG A 100 6.76 1.74 -19.39
C ARG A 100 5.77 2.42 -20.34
N GLY A 101 5.38 3.66 -20.05
CA GLY A 101 4.42 4.40 -20.87
C GLY A 101 3.02 3.78 -20.92
N ILE A 102 2.63 3.04 -19.87
CA ILE A 102 1.26 2.49 -19.78
C ILE A 102 0.28 3.66 -19.68
N PRO A 103 -0.82 3.64 -20.47
CA PRO A 103 -1.80 4.72 -20.43
C PRO A 103 -2.28 5.03 -19.00
N PRO A 104 -2.32 6.30 -18.58
CA PRO A 104 -2.76 6.70 -17.24
C PRO A 104 -4.14 6.13 -16.86
N GLU A 105 -5.06 6.04 -17.82
CA GLU A 105 -6.40 5.49 -17.62
C GLU A 105 -6.37 4.00 -17.23
N GLN A 106 -5.39 3.26 -17.75
CA GLN A 106 -5.21 1.84 -17.37
C GLN A 106 -4.67 1.71 -15.94
N THR A 107 -3.71 2.58 -15.57
CA THR A 107 -3.17 2.67 -14.21
C THR A 107 -4.28 3.04 -13.22
N GLU A 108 -5.10 4.03 -13.54
CA GLU A 108 -6.28 4.45 -12.76
C GLU A 108 -7.26 3.30 -12.53
N LYS A 109 -7.62 2.59 -13.61
CA LYS A 109 -8.52 1.43 -13.56
C LYS A 109 -7.98 0.33 -12.66
N ASN A 110 -6.68 0.03 -12.76
CA ASN A 110 -6.05 -1.00 -11.95
C ASN A 110 -6.00 -0.61 -10.47
N LEU A 111 -5.63 0.62 -10.14
CA LEU A 111 -5.63 1.12 -8.75
C LEU A 111 -7.02 1.06 -8.13
N SER A 112 -8.05 1.49 -8.88
CA SER A 112 -9.44 1.37 -8.46
C SER A 112 -9.83 -0.08 -8.18
N GLY A 113 -9.49 -0.99 -9.08
CA GLY A 113 -9.76 -2.43 -8.92
C GLY A 113 -9.02 -3.06 -7.73
N ILE A 114 -7.79 -2.62 -7.41
CA ILE A 114 -7.07 -3.05 -6.20
C ILE A 114 -7.88 -2.69 -4.95
N ILE A 115 -8.36 -1.46 -4.88
CA ILE A 115 -9.13 -0.96 -3.73
C ILE A 115 -10.47 -1.70 -3.61
N ASP A 116 -11.17 -1.91 -4.73
CA ASP A 116 -12.45 -2.62 -4.74
C ASP A 116 -12.28 -4.05 -4.23
N LYS A 117 -11.28 -4.79 -4.72
CA LYS A 117 -10.96 -6.13 -4.20
C LYS A 117 -10.56 -6.15 -2.73
N ALA A 118 -9.87 -5.11 -2.25
CA ALA A 118 -9.53 -5.02 -0.83
C ALA A 118 -10.79 -4.83 0.02
N ARG A 119 -11.73 -4.00 -0.41
CA ARG A 119 -13.01 -3.76 0.26
C ARG A 119 -13.99 -4.93 0.15
N GLU A 120 -13.94 -5.71 -0.91
CA GLU A 120 -14.67 -6.98 -1.00
C GLU A 120 -14.24 -7.95 0.11
N LYS A 121 -12.95 -7.97 0.45
CA LYS A 121 -12.43 -8.81 1.55
C LYS A 121 -12.71 -8.24 2.93
N ASN A 122 -12.56 -6.94 3.11
CA ASN A 122 -12.82 -6.23 4.35
C ASN A 122 -13.44 -4.86 4.03
N PRO A 123 -14.77 -4.70 4.13
CA PRO A 123 -15.42 -3.41 3.86
C PRO A 123 -14.94 -2.25 4.75
N ALA A 124 -14.37 -2.55 5.93
CA ALA A 124 -13.84 -1.56 6.87
C ALA A 124 -12.36 -1.23 6.65
N ILE A 125 -11.70 -1.85 5.64
CA ILE A 125 -10.28 -1.62 5.37
C ILE A 125 -10.01 -0.15 5.04
N LYS A 126 -9.04 0.45 5.72
CA LYS A 126 -8.56 1.79 5.40
C LYS A 126 -7.56 1.72 4.26
N ILE A 127 -7.63 2.68 3.34
CA ILE A 127 -6.79 2.71 2.15
C ILE A 127 -5.92 3.96 2.17
N VAL A 128 -4.63 3.77 1.93
CA VAL A 128 -3.66 4.83 1.69
C VAL A 128 -3.05 4.61 0.32
N ILE A 129 -3.16 5.58 -0.58
CA ILE A 129 -2.51 5.55 -1.90
C ILE A 129 -1.24 6.39 -1.83
N ALA A 130 -0.12 5.84 -2.25
CA ALA A 130 1.12 6.58 -2.42
C ALA A 130 1.30 6.93 -3.92
N ALA A 131 1.15 8.22 -4.24
CA ALA A 131 1.23 8.69 -5.61
C ALA A 131 2.67 8.64 -6.14
N MET A 132 2.78 8.42 -7.45
CA MET A 132 4.02 8.50 -8.21
C MET A 132 3.98 9.65 -9.20
N GLN A 133 5.14 10.15 -9.56
CA GLN A 133 5.32 11.16 -10.58
C GLN A 133 6.34 10.66 -11.60
N MET A 134 6.21 11.11 -12.84
CA MET A 134 7.13 10.75 -13.92
C MET A 134 8.04 11.92 -14.24
N PRO A 135 9.26 11.63 -14.72
CA PRO A 135 10.17 12.68 -15.18
C PRO A 135 9.58 13.48 -16.36
N ASP A 136 9.90 14.77 -16.42
CA ASP A 136 9.33 15.70 -17.41
C ASP A 136 9.65 15.33 -18.87
N ASN A 137 10.73 14.58 -19.10
CA ASN A 137 11.12 14.11 -20.44
C ASN A 137 10.16 13.09 -21.06
N MET A 138 9.14 12.65 -20.35
CA MET A 138 8.09 11.75 -20.88
C MET A 138 6.93 12.49 -21.57
N GLY A 139 7.01 13.81 -21.65
CA GLY A 139 6.00 14.66 -22.27
C GLY A 139 4.97 15.20 -21.28
N GLU A 140 4.66 16.49 -21.41
CA GLU A 140 3.83 17.24 -20.47
C GLU A 140 2.41 16.65 -20.34
N GLU A 141 1.79 16.26 -21.43
CA GLU A 141 0.44 15.68 -21.42
C GLU A 141 0.41 14.39 -20.58
N PHE A 142 1.37 13.49 -20.81
CA PHE A 142 1.46 12.23 -20.08
C PHE A 142 1.75 12.45 -18.61
N THR A 143 2.77 13.26 -18.28
CA THR A 143 3.19 13.48 -16.89
C THR A 143 2.11 14.17 -16.07
N THR A 144 1.38 15.12 -16.65
CA THR A 144 0.25 15.80 -16.00
C THR A 144 -0.89 14.84 -15.72
N LYS A 145 -1.32 14.06 -16.72
CA LYS A 145 -2.37 13.04 -16.54
C LYS A 145 -1.96 11.98 -15.51
N PHE A 146 -0.71 11.50 -15.60
CA PHE A 146 -0.20 10.49 -14.70
C PHE A 146 -0.15 10.98 -13.25
N LYS A 147 0.31 12.20 -13.01
CA LYS A 147 0.32 12.81 -11.69
C LYS A 147 -1.09 12.98 -11.13
N GLY A 148 -2.05 13.39 -11.96
CA GLY A 148 -3.43 13.68 -11.54
C GLY A 148 -4.26 12.44 -11.19
N LEU A 149 -3.96 11.27 -11.80
CA LEU A 149 -4.77 10.06 -11.62
C LEU A 149 -4.85 9.58 -10.17
N PHE A 150 -3.76 9.69 -9.40
CA PHE A 150 -3.72 9.22 -8.01
C PHE A 150 -4.65 10.02 -7.11
N ALA A 151 -4.67 11.34 -7.25
CA ALA A 151 -5.57 12.21 -6.50
C ALA A 151 -7.04 11.97 -6.88
N LYS A 152 -7.31 11.73 -8.17
CA LYS A 152 -8.62 11.36 -8.67
C LYS A 152 -9.11 10.06 -8.02
N VAL A 153 -8.31 8.98 -8.09
CA VAL A 153 -8.65 7.68 -7.48
C VAL A 153 -8.81 7.81 -5.97
N ALA A 154 -7.93 8.56 -5.29
CA ALA A 154 -8.02 8.77 -3.85
C ALA A 154 -9.35 9.44 -3.45
N THR A 155 -9.76 10.46 -4.20
CA THR A 155 -11.03 11.17 -3.99
C THR A 155 -12.23 10.25 -4.25
N GLU A 156 -12.28 9.60 -5.41
CA GLU A 156 -13.39 8.72 -5.81
C GLU A 156 -13.54 7.52 -4.86
N LYS A 157 -12.42 6.97 -4.42
CA LYS A 157 -12.38 5.80 -3.51
C LYS A 157 -12.31 6.18 -2.03
N LYS A 158 -12.41 7.46 -1.67
CA LYS A 158 -12.31 7.92 -0.27
C LYS A 158 -11.10 7.29 0.45
N ALA A 159 -9.94 7.41 -0.17
CA ALA A 159 -8.66 6.92 0.34
C ALA A 159 -7.78 8.10 0.78
N ALA A 160 -6.93 7.88 1.78
CA ALA A 160 -5.89 8.84 2.12
C ALA A 160 -4.81 8.85 1.02
N LEU A 161 -4.18 10.00 0.80
CA LEU A 161 -3.21 10.18 -0.29
C LEU A 161 -1.87 10.68 0.26
N VAL A 162 -0.80 9.92 0.02
CA VAL A 162 0.57 10.43 0.06
C VAL A 162 0.82 11.13 -1.28
N PRO A 163 0.98 12.46 -1.31
CA PRO A 163 0.97 13.23 -2.56
C PRO A 163 2.08 12.86 -3.54
N PHE A 164 3.22 12.42 -3.01
CA PHE A 164 4.33 11.85 -3.76
C PHE A 164 5.17 10.95 -2.85
N LEU A 165 5.27 9.66 -3.21
CA LEU A 165 6.03 8.66 -2.42
C LEU A 165 7.50 9.09 -2.25
N LEU A 166 8.12 9.57 -3.33
CA LEU A 166 9.53 9.95 -3.40
C LEU A 166 9.77 11.46 -3.16
N GLU A 167 8.87 12.14 -2.45
CA GLU A 167 9.06 13.56 -2.13
C GLU A 167 10.37 13.78 -1.37
N GLY A 168 11.22 14.69 -1.90
CA GLY A 168 12.54 14.96 -1.36
C GLY A 168 13.56 13.83 -1.50
N VAL A 169 13.28 12.84 -2.37
CA VAL A 169 14.16 11.69 -2.68
C VAL A 169 14.37 11.55 -4.18
N GLY A 170 13.29 11.61 -4.96
CA GLY A 170 13.34 11.41 -6.39
C GLY A 170 14.29 12.39 -7.08
N GLY A 171 15.23 11.86 -7.88
CA GLY A 171 16.23 12.66 -8.59
C GLY A 171 17.40 13.21 -7.76
N ILE A 172 17.41 12.98 -6.43
CA ILE A 172 18.52 13.40 -5.55
C ILE A 172 19.56 12.29 -5.48
N GLU A 173 20.72 12.52 -6.10
CA GLU A 173 21.77 11.51 -6.26
C GLU A 173 22.23 10.90 -4.91
N SER A 174 22.41 11.73 -3.89
CA SER A 174 22.85 11.28 -2.55
C SER A 174 21.84 10.41 -1.80
N LEU A 175 20.58 10.38 -2.25
CA LEU A 175 19.47 9.62 -1.64
C LEU A 175 19.03 8.41 -2.45
N ASN A 176 19.65 8.20 -3.61
CA ASN A 176 19.35 7.08 -4.48
C ASN A 176 20.59 6.20 -4.69
N GLN A 177 20.36 4.96 -5.11
CA GLN A 177 21.40 4.03 -5.53
C GLN A 177 22.02 4.50 -6.86
N GLN A 178 23.05 3.81 -7.34
CA GLN A 178 23.77 4.19 -8.57
C GLN A 178 22.85 4.24 -9.81
N ASP A 179 21.74 3.53 -9.80
CA ASP A 179 20.75 3.55 -10.87
C ASP A 179 19.88 4.83 -10.90
N ARG A 180 19.96 5.68 -9.86
CA ARG A 180 19.21 6.94 -9.69
C ARG A 180 17.69 6.79 -9.68
N ILE A 181 17.21 5.56 -9.51
CA ILE A 181 15.77 5.21 -9.48
C ILE A 181 15.37 4.73 -8.09
N HIS A 182 16.17 3.84 -7.51
CA HIS A 182 15.85 3.22 -6.23
C HIS A 182 16.49 4.00 -5.07
N PRO A 183 15.71 4.37 -4.05
CA PRO A 183 16.24 5.01 -2.85
C PRO A 183 17.32 4.13 -2.19
N ASN A 184 18.39 4.75 -1.70
CA ASN A 184 19.34 4.11 -0.80
C ASN A 184 18.80 4.11 0.64
N VAL A 185 19.58 3.69 1.63
CA VAL A 185 19.15 3.58 3.04
C VAL A 185 18.61 4.90 3.59
N GLU A 186 19.27 6.01 3.30
CA GLU A 186 18.81 7.34 3.72
C GLU A 186 17.54 7.75 2.96
N GLY A 187 17.47 7.49 1.66
CA GLY A 187 16.28 7.70 0.85
C GLY A 187 15.08 6.90 1.36
N GLN A 188 15.26 5.63 1.72
CA GLN A 188 14.20 4.81 2.32
C GLN A 188 13.69 5.38 3.64
N THR A 189 14.56 5.99 4.44
CA THR A 189 14.16 6.69 5.67
C THR A 189 13.21 7.85 5.36
N LYS A 190 13.53 8.67 4.35
CA LYS A 190 12.64 9.77 3.92
C LYS A 190 11.33 9.25 3.33
N VAL A 191 11.37 8.18 2.54
CA VAL A 191 10.15 7.52 2.03
C VAL A 191 9.25 7.07 3.18
N ALA A 192 9.83 6.43 4.21
CA ALA A 192 9.08 6.05 5.41
C ALA A 192 8.42 7.26 6.10
N GLU A 193 9.09 8.41 6.14
CA GLU A 193 8.52 9.63 6.71
C GLU A 193 7.37 10.20 5.89
N ASN A 194 7.50 10.20 4.55
CA ASN A 194 6.44 10.65 3.66
C ASN A 194 5.17 9.80 3.83
N VAL A 195 5.32 8.48 3.89
CA VAL A 195 4.20 7.57 4.12
C VAL A 195 3.64 7.74 5.53
N TRP A 196 4.50 7.85 6.56
CA TRP A 196 4.08 7.93 7.96
C TRP A 196 3.21 9.15 8.26
N LYS A 197 3.50 10.29 7.66
CA LYS A 197 2.70 11.53 7.83
C LYS A 197 1.22 11.32 7.50
N VAL A 198 0.93 10.47 6.51
CA VAL A 198 -0.43 10.19 6.05
C VAL A 198 -0.99 8.92 6.69
N LEU A 199 -0.16 7.91 6.92
CA LEU A 199 -0.57 6.63 7.50
C LEU A 199 -0.96 6.76 8.96
N LYS A 200 -0.18 7.50 9.77
CA LYS A 200 -0.40 7.60 11.23
C LYS A 200 -1.81 8.05 11.62
N PRO A 201 -2.42 9.08 11.00
CA PRO A 201 -3.81 9.48 11.29
C PRO A 201 -4.86 8.41 10.98
N GLU A 202 -4.51 7.43 10.14
CA GLU A 202 -5.39 6.31 9.77
C GLU A 202 -5.32 5.13 10.75
N LEU A 203 -4.39 5.11 11.68
CA LEU A 203 -4.22 4.06 12.67
C LEU A 203 -4.99 4.35 13.95
#